data_e4ff2ff00d1f5cb1e3b78e3febdec58f
#
_entry.id   e4ff2ff00d1f5cb1e3b78e3febdec58f
#
_cell.length_a   1.000
_cell.length_b   1.000
_cell.length_c   1.000
_cell.angle_alpha   90.00
_cell.angle_beta   90.00
_cell.angle_gamma   90.00
#
_symmetry.space_group_name_H-M   'P 1'
#
loop_
_entity.id
_entity.type
_entity.pdbx_description
1 polymer ?
#
loop_
_entity_poly.entity_id
_entity_poly.type
_entity_poly.pdbx_seq_one_letter_code
_entity_poly.pdbx_strand_id
1 'polypeptide(L)'
;MATVFWDRKGVLLVDFIPAGTTVNADRYCETLKKLRRAIQNRRRGMLSKGVSILHDNARPHVARQTVALLQDFGWKIITHPPYSPDLAPSDYHLFPKLKEHLAGRRFSNDEDVKDEVQRFLKDKAASWYDMGIQKLLQRLQKCIDRNGDYVEK
;
A
#
# COMPACT_ATOMS: atom_id res chain seq x y z
N MET A 1 -11.21 -8.72 1.48
CA MET A 1 -9.84 -8.31 1.13
C MET A 1 -9.82 -6.84 0.70
N ALA A 2 -8.76 -6.12 0.99
CA ALA A 2 -8.66 -4.72 0.62
C ALA A 2 -7.24 -4.39 0.16
N THR A 3 -7.14 -3.52 -0.84
CA THR A 3 -5.87 -2.93 -1.25
C THR A 3 -5.83 -1.50 -0.70
N VAL A 4 -4.76 -1.16 0.02
CA VAL A 4 -4.61 0.15 0.65
C VAL A 4 -3.37 0.83 0.09
N PHE A 5 -3.55 2.01 -0.46
CA PHE A 5 -2.45 2.87 -0.89
C PHE A 5 -2.36 4.06 0.06
N TRP A 6 -1.17 4.32 0.52
CA TRP A 6 -0.91 5.37 1.49
C TRP A 6 0.49 5.95 1.32
N ASP A 7 0.68 7.12 1.88
CA ASP A 7 1.96 7.80 1.91
C ASP A 7 2.22 8.36 3.31
N ARG A 8 3.26 9.14 3.48
CA ARG A 8 3.63 9.73 4.76
C ARG A 8 2.59 10.68 5.34
N LYS A 9 1.61 11.09 4.56
CA LYS A 9 0.52 11.99 5.00
C LYS A 9 -0.77 11.25 5.33
N GLY A 10 -0.88 9.99 4.95
CA GLY A 10 -2.05 9.18 5.23
C GLY A 10 -2.52 8.35 4.05
N VAL A 11 -3.70 7.79 4.20
CA VAL A 11 -4.31 6.92 3.19
C VAL A 11 -4.78 7.73 2.00
N LEU A 12 -4.46 7.24 0.81
CA LEU A 12 -4.91 7.80 -0.47
C LEU A 12 -6.12 7.05 -1.01
N LEU A 13 -6.10 5.72 -0.93
CA LEU A 13 -7.16 4.88 -1.47
C LEU A 13 -7.28 3.60 -0.69
N VAL A 14 -8.51 3.21 -0.37
CA VAL A 14 -8.86 1.88 0.11
C VAL A 14 -9.79 1.27 -0.93
N ASP A 15 -9.35 0.20 -1.59
CA ASP A 15 -10.14 -0.50 -2.60
C ASP A 15 -10.52 -1.87 -2.05
N PHE A 16 -11.79 -2.03 -1.71
CA PHE A 16 -12.32 -3.29 -1.21
C PHE A 16 -12.60 -4.24 -2.36
N ILE A 17 -12.16 -5.49 -2.20
CA ILE A 17 -12.32 -6.52 -3.20
C ILE A 17 -13.37 -7.51 -2.70
N PRO A 18 -14.42 -7.80 -3.47
CA PRO A 18 -15.45 -8.75 -3.06
C PRO A 18 -14.86 -10.12 -2.68
N ALA A 19 -15.45 -10.76 -1.68
CA ALA A 19 -15.04 -12.09 -1.25
C ALA A 19 -15.11 -13.07 -2.43
N GLY A 20 -14.10 -13.93 -2.56
CA GLY A 20 -14.02 -14.91 -3.64
C GLY A 20 -13.54 -14.38 -4.97
N THR A 21 -13.28 -13.06 -5.07
CA THR A 21 -12.76 -12.46 -6.29
C THR A 21 -11.24 -12.52 -6.29
N THR A 22 -10.67 -13.00 -7.40
CA THR A 22 -9.22 -13.00 -7.60
C THR A 22 -8.78 -11.65 -8.21
N VAL A 23 -7.73 -11.07 -7.68
CA VAL A 23 -7.16 -9.85 -8.25
C VAL A 23 -6.29 -10.23 -9.43
N ASN A 24 -6.70 -9.84 -10.64
CA ASN A 24 -5.90 -9.98 -11.86
C ASN A 24 -5.34 -8.62 -12.28
N ALA A 25 -4.57 -8.61 -13.38
CA ALA A 25 -3.95 -7.38 -13.87
C ALA A 25 -5.00 -6.33 -14.27
N ASP A 26 -6.13 -6.74 -14.88
CA ASP A 26 -7.20 -5.81 -15.24
C ASP A 26 -7.77 -5.11 -14.02
N ARG A 27 -8.07 -5.88 -12.98
CA ARG A 27 -8.61 -5.33 -11.72
C ARG A 27 -7.61 -4.39 -11.06
N TYR A 28 -6.34 -4.79 -11.03
CA TYR A 28 -5.30 -3.96 -10.43
C TYR A 28 -5.10 -2.66 -11.21
N CYS A 29 -5.16 -2.70 -12.53
CA CYS A 29 -5.08 -1.49 -13.36
C CYS A 29 -6.25 -0.54 -13.09
N GLU A 30 -7.46 -1.06 -12.88
CA GLU A 30 -8.60 -0.23 -12.49
C GLU A 30 -8.35 0.44 -11.13
N THR A 31 -7.79 -0.30 -10.19
CA THR A 31 -7.41 0.24 -8.88
C THR A 31 -6.36 1.36 -9.02
N LEU A 32 -5.37 1.18 -9.89
CA LEU A 32 -4.34 2.20 -10.13
C LEU A 32 -4.93 3.48 -10.74
N LYS A 33 -5.93 3.35 -11.61
CA LYS A 33 -6.63 4.52 -12.16
C LYS A 33 -7.38 5.28 -11.08
N LYS A 34 -8.00 4.56 -10.14
CA LYS A 34 -8.65 5.16 -8.97
C LYS A 34 -7.63 5.86 -8.09
N LEU A 35 -6.46 5.25 -7.91
CA LEU A 35 -5.37 5.82 -7.13
C LEU A 35 -4.89 7.14 -7.76
N ARG A 36 -4.73 7.18 -9.07
CA ARG A 36 -4.32 8.40 -9.75
C ARG A 36 -5.31 9.54 -9.52
N ARG A 37 -6.61 9.24 -9.59
CA ARG A 37 -7.66 10.25 -9.28
C ARG A 37 -7.59 10.70 -7.82
N ALA A 38 -7.37 9.77 -6.90
CA ALA A 38 -7.24 10.10 -5.48
C ALA A 38 -6.03 11.01 -5.22
N ILE A 39 -4.92 10.77 -5.87
CA ILE A 39 -3.74 11.62 -5.77
C ILE A 39 -4.05 13.02 -6.30
N GLN A 40 -4.68 13.10 -7.46
CA GLN A 40 -5.07 14.38 -8.05
C GLN A 40 -5.95 15.20 -7.10
N ASN A 41 -6.85 14.54 -6.39
CA ASN A 41 -7.81 15.21 -5.51
C ASN A 41 -7.24 15.54 -4.13
N ARG A 42 -6.32 14.74 -3.62
CA ARG A 42 -5.85 14.82 -2.22
C ARG A 42 -4.41 15.27 -2.05
N ARG A 43 -3.60 15.16 -3.08
CA ARG A 43 -2.18 15.51 -3.02
C ARG A 43 -1.86 16.50 -4.13
N ARG A 44 -2.19 17.76 -3.88
CA ARG A 44 -1.98 18.83 -4.85
C ARG A 44 -0.51 18.88 -5.27
N GLY A 45 -0.27 18.83 -6.58
CA GLY A 45 1.06 18.95 -7.16
C GLY A 45 1.87 17.65 -7.20
N MET A 46 1.42 16.57 -6.58
CA MET A 46 2.18 15.31 -6.57
C MET A 46 2.31 14.71 -7.96
N LEU A 47 1.24 14.75 -8.78
CA LEU A 47 1.30 14.23 -10.15
C LEU A 47 2.30 15.00 -11.00
N SER A 48 2.41 16.31 -10.81
CA SER A 48 3.36 17.15 -11.55
C SER A 48 4.80 16.95 -11.09
N LYS A 49 5.01 16.74 -9.79
CA LYS A 49 6.35 16.50 -9.23
C LYS A 49 6.87 15.11 -9.51
N GLY A 50 5.97 14.17 -9.78
CA GLY A 50 6.30 12.78 -9.99
C GLY A 50 5.89 11.91 -8.81
N VAL A 51 5.43 10.70 -9.14
CA VAL A 51 4.97 9.71 -8.17
C VAL A 51 5.88 8.51 -8.21
N SER A 52 6.29 8.02 -7.06
CA SER A 52 6.98 6.73 -6.93
C SER A 52 6.05 5.76 -6.23
N ILE A 53 5.90 4.56 -6.79
CA ILE A 53 5.06 3.53 -6.22
C ILE A 53 5.91 2.35 -5.76
N LEU A 54 5.63 1.88 -4.54
CA LEU A 54 6.21 0.66 -4.01
C LEU A 54 5.09 -0.37 -3.88
N HIS A 55 5.19 -1.45 -4.63
CA HIS A 55 4.31 -2.60 -4.50
C HIS A 55 5.15 -3.87 -4.62
N ASP A 56 4.61 -5.00 -4.16
CA ASP A 56 5.33 -6.26 -4.18
C ASP A 56 5.38 -6.85 -5.61
N ASN A 57 5.98 -8.04 -5.74
CA ASN A 57 6.13 -8.72 -7.02
C ASN A 57 4.95 -9.66 -7.35
N ALA A 58 3.77 -9.43 -6.77
CA ALA A 58 2.59 -10.21 -7.11
C ALA A 58 2.31 -10.13 -8.62
N ARG A 59 1.82 -11.21 -9.21
CA ARG A 59 1.60 -11.28 -10.67
C ARG A 59 0.82 -10.11 -11.24
N PRO A 60 -0.29 -9.63 -10.63
CA PRO A 60 -1.00 -8.46 -11.16
C PRO A 60 -0.14 -7.20 -11.19
N HIS A 61 0.78 -7.06 -10.24
CA HIS A 61 1.61 -5.87 -10.10
C HIS A 61 2.72 -5.81 -11.15
N VAL A 62 3.26 -6.96 -11.55
CA VAL A 62 4.38 -7.04 -12.50
C VAL A 62 3.95 -7.39 -13.92
N ALA A 63 2.65 -7.59 -14.16
CA ALA A 63 2.12 -7.89 -15.48
C ALA A 63 2.46 -6.75 -16.47
N ARG A 64 2.66 -7.11 -17.75
CA ARG A 64 2.98 -6.12 -18.78
C ARG A 64 1.98 -4.98 -18.83
N GLN A 65 0.71 -5.30 -18.71
CA GLN A 65 -0.39 -4.33 -18.73
C GLN A 65 -0.24 -3.32 -17.59
N THR A 66 0.08 -3.78 -16.40
CA THR A 66 0.27 -2.94 -15.22
C THR A 66 1.50 -2.03 -15.39
N VAL A 67 2.62 -2.60 -15.83
CA VAL A 67 3.84 -1.84 -16.04
C VAL A 67 3.62 -0.78 -17.13
N ALA A 68 2.94 -1.13 -18.22
CA ALA A 68 2.63 -0.20 -19.29
C ALA A 68 1.77 0.97 -18.79
N LEU A 69 0.77 0.70 -17.94
CA LEU A 69 -0.08 1.74 -17.37
C LEU A 69 0.72 2.69 -16.47
N LEU A 70 1.59 2.14 -15.62
CA LEU A 70 2.43 2.96 -14.75
C LEU A 70 3.41 3.82 -15.54
N GLN A 71 3.93 3.29 -16.66
CA GLN A 71 4.79 4.06 -17.56
C GLN A 71 4.00 5.18 -18.23
N ASP A 72 2.76 4.92 -18.65
CA ASP A 72 1.88 5.95 -19.22
C ASP A 72 1.59 7.06 -18.22
N PHE A 73 1.45 6.71 -16.94
CA PHE A 73 1.29 7.71 -15.88
C PHE A 73 2.58 8.51 -15.62
N GLY A 74 3.72 8.00 -16.07
CA GLY A 74 5.01 8.59 -15.77
C GLY A 74 5.47 8.31 -14.33
N TRP A 75 4.95 7.28 -13.71
CA TRP A 75 5.29 6.92 -12.33
C TRP A 75 6.54 6.05 -12.29
N LYS A 76 7.35 6.28 -11.27
CA LYS A 76 8.52 5.46 -11.00
C LYS A 76 8.13 4.27 -10.14
N ILE A 77 8.54 3.07 -10.57
CA ILE A 77 8.33 1.85 -9.81
C ILE A 77 9.56 1.61 -8.94
N ILE A 78 9.35 1.52 -7.61
CA ILE A 78 10.42 1.18 -6.68
C ILE A 78 10.48 -0.35 -6.61
N THR A 79 11.64 -0.91 -6.90
CA THR A 79 11.84 -2.35 -6.88
C THR A 79 11.75 -2.89 -5.45
N HIS A 80 10.89 -3.88 -5.24
CA HIS A 80 10.75 -4.58 -3.97
C HIS A 80 11.46 -5.93 -4.07
N PRO A 81 12.43 -6.22 -3.19
CA PRO A 81 13.09 -7.52 -3.21
C PRO A 81 12.08 -8.65 -2.96
N PRO A 82 12.20 -9.80 -3.67
CA PRO A 82 11.31 -10.93 -3.44
C PRO A 82 11.39 -11.43 -2.00
N TYR A 83 10.25 -11.86 -1.46
CA TYR A 83 10.17 -12.45 -0.12
C TYR A 83 10.71 -11.55 0.98
N SER A 84 10.53 -10.26 0.86
CA SER A 84 11.02 -9.27 1.83
C SER A 84 9.88 -8.42 2.40
N PRO A 85 8.93 -9.02 3.18
CA PRO A 85 7.83 -8.25 3.78
C PRO A 85 8.32 -7.22 4.80
N ASP A 86 9.50 -7.43 5.37
CA ASP A 86 10.15 -6.49 6.27
C ASP A 86 10.55 -5.17 5.59
N LEU A 87 10.52 -5.14 4.26
CA LEU A 87 10.77 -3.93 3.46
C LEU A 87 9.48 -3.36 2.84
N ALA A 88 8.31 -3.87 3.23
CA ALA A 88 7.02 -3.37 2.76
C ALA A 88 6.28 -2.68 3.91
N PRO A 89 6.16 -1.34 3.91
CA PRO A 89 5.51 -0.61 5.01
C PRO A 89 4.12 -1.10 5.35
N SER A 90 3.33 -1.53 4.37
CA SER A 90 2.01 -2.09 4.65
C SER A 90 2.09 -3.37 5.47
N ASP A 91 3.12 -4.19 5.26
CA ASP A 91 3.26 -5.49 5.93
C ASP A 91 3.86 -5.38 7.33
N TYR A 92 4.73 -4.41 7.60
CA TYR A 92 5.35 -4.30 8.92
C TYR A 92 4.75 -3.20 9.79
N HIS A 93 4.00 -2.26 9.23
CA HIS A 93 3.48 -1.11 9.98
C HIS A 93 1.96 -1.01 9.96
N LEU A 94 1.35 -1.02 8.77
CA LEU A 94 -0.09 -0.74 8.64
C LEU A 94 -0.96 -1.96 8.98
N PHE A 95 -0.81 -3.07 8.27
CA PHE A 95 -1.68 -4.24 8.43
C PHE A 95 -1.56 -4.91 9.79
N PRO A 96 -0.37 -5.03 10.43
CA PRO A 96 -0.31 -5.61 11.76
C PRO A 96 -1.16 -4.86 12.78
N LYS A 97 -1.15 -3.54 12.76
CA LYS A 97 -1.96 -2.73 13.67
C LYS A 97 -3.45 -2.80 13.34
N LEU A 98 -3.78 -2.85 12.06
CA LEU A 98 -5.17 -3.01 11.63
C LEU A 98 -5.72 -4.37 12.08
N LYS A 99 -4.96 -5.44 11.89
CA LYS A 99 -5.35 -6.78 12.32
C LYS A 99 -5.53 -6.86 13.83
N GLU A 100 -4.64 -6.25 14.57
CA GLU A 100 -4.73 -6.16 16.03
C GLU A 100 -6.01 -5.44 16.45
N HIS A 101 -6.34 -4.34 15.77
CA HIS A 101 -7.56 -3.57 16.04
C HIS A 101 -8.83 -4.37 15.77
N LEU A 102 -8.84 -5.18 14.71
CA LEU A 102 -10.01 -5.97 14.33
C LEU A 102 -10.13 -7.28 15.12
N ALA A 103 -9.04 -7.74 15.75
CA ALA A 103 -9.03 -9.00 16.48
C ALA A 103 -10.03 -8.98 17.64
N GLY A 104 -10.79 -10.04 17.78
CA GLY A 104 -11.77 -10.18 18.86
C GLY A 104 -13.06 -9.38 18.66
N ARG A 105 -13.17 -8.58 17.62
CA ARG A 105 -14.39 -7.84 17.31
C ARG A 105 -15.32 -8.68 16.47
N ARG A 106 -16.61 -8.53 16.70
CA ARG A 106 -17.65 -9.19 15.91
C ARG A 106 -18.35 -8.17 15.04
N PHE A 107 -18.60 -8.55 13.79
CA PHE A 107 -19.29 -7.70 12.82
C PHE A 107 -20.51 -8.40 12.29
N SER A 108 -21.60 -7.63 12.09
CA SER A 108 -22.86 -8.18 11.61
C SER A 108 -22.83 -8.51 10.12
N ASN A 109 -22.02 -7.79 9.35
CA ASN A 109 -21.90 -7.96 7.90
C ASN A 109 -20.60 -7.34 7.38
N ASP A 110 -20.36 -7.50 6.08
CA ASP A 110 -19.15 -6.97 5.45
C ASP A 110 -19.08 -5.45 5.48
N GLU A 111 -20.22 -4.76 5.39
CA GLU A 111 -20.25 -3.30 5.44
C GLU A 111 -19.75 -2.76 6.77
N ASP A 112 -20.09 -3.42 7.87
CA ASP A 112 -19.60 -3.03 9.19
C ASP A 112 -18.09 -3.18 9.31
N VAL A 113 -17.52 -4.23 8.73
CA VAL A 113 -16.06 -4.42 8.69
C VAL A 113 -15.40 -3.31 7.87
N LYS A 114 -15.94 -3.00 6.70
CA LYS A 114 -15.41 -1.95 5.82
C LYS A 114 -15.43 -0.59 6.52
N ASP A 115 -16.52 -0.27 7.20
CA ASP A 115 -16.67 0.99 7.92
C ASP A 115 -15.64 1.10 9.05
N GLU A 116 -15.42 0.01 9.78
CA GLU A 116 -14.44 -0.02 10.86
C GLU A 116 -13.00 0.13 10.34
N VAL A 117 -12.68 -0.54 9.23
CA VAL A 117 -11.37 -0.40 8.58
C VAL A 117 -11.12 1.05 8.17
N GLN A 118 -12.09 1.67 7.51
CA GLN A 118 -11.97 3.06 7.06
C GLN A 118 -11.83 4.01 8.25
N ARG A 119 -12.60 3.79 9.30
CA ARG A 119 -12.53 4.60 10.50
C ARG A 119 -11.17 4.50 11.17
N PHE A 120 -10.64 3.28 11.32
CA PHE A 120 -9.32 3.05 11.89
C PHE A 120 -8.24 3.81 11.13
N LEU A 121 -8.26 3.67 9.80
CA LEU A 121 -7.25 4.30 8.95
C LEU A 121 -7.36 5.83 8.96
N LYS A 122 -8.57 6.34 9.00
CA LYS A 122 -8.84 7.78 9.02
C LYS A 122 -8.45 8.42 10.36
N ASP A 123 -8.60 7.69 11.46
CA ASP A 123 -8.33 8.21 12.80
C ASP A 123 -6.83 8.33 13.10
N LYS A 124 -5.97 7.64 12.34
CA LYS A 124 -4.53 7.71 12.56
C LYS A 124 -3.97 9.05 12.08
N ALA A 125 -3.13 9.66 12.91
CA ALA A 125 -2.47 10.91 12.55
C ALA A 125 -1.46 10.73 11.43
N ALA A 126 -1.19 11.81 10.68
CA ALA A 126 -0.17 11.78 9.62
C ALA A 126 1.19 11.32 10.15
N SER A 127 1.55 11.70 11.38
CA SER A 127 2.81 11.29 12.00
C SER A 127 2.95 9.77 12.13
N TRP A 128 1.84 9.05 12.34
CA TRP A 128 1.86 7.59 12.40
C TRP A 128 2.22 6.98 11.05
N TYR A 129 1.67 7.53 9.98
CA TYR A 129 2.00 7.09 8.61
C TYR A 129 3.44 7.44 8.25
N ASP A 130 3.87 8.66 8.58
CA ASP A 130 5.24 9.11 8.31
C ASP A 130 6.26 8.24 9.03
N MET A 131 5.99 7.84 10.27
CA MET A 131 6.83 6.93 11.04
C MET A 131 7.02 5.60 10.31
N GLY A 132 5.95 5.06 9.74
CA GLY A 132 6.01 3.82 8.98
C GLY A 132 6.91 3.92 7.75
N ILE A 133 6.83 5.03 7.03
CA ILE A 133 7.67 5.28 5.85
C ILE A 133 9.13 5.50 6.26
N GLN A 134 9.39 6.22 7.35
CA GLN A 134 10.76 6.45 7.83
C GLN A 134 11.45 5.15 8.24
N LYS A 135 10.71 4.21 8.79
CA LYS A 135 11.25 2.88 9.12
C LYS A 135 11.77 2.15 7.89
N LEU A 136 11.19 2.40 6.72
CA LEU A 136 11.66 1.81 5.47
C LEU A 136 13.10 2.19 5.19
N LEU A 137 13.46 3.45 5.35
CA LEU A 137 14.82 3.92 5.11
C LEU A 137 15.81 3.22 6.03
N GLN A 138 15.48 3.06 7.31
CA GLN A 138 16.31 2.38 8.30
C GLN A 138 16.47 0.90 7.92
N ARG A 139 15.39 0.24 7.51
CA ARG A 139 15.41 -1.17 7.13
C ARG A 139 16.19 -1.41 5.85
N LEU A 140 16.07 -0.52 4.87
CA LEU A 140 16.87 -0.59 3.65
C LEU A 140 18.36 -0.46 3.96
N GLN A 141 18.74 0.43 4.85
CA GLN A 141 20.14 0.60 5.24
C GLN A 141 20.67 -0.68 5.90
N LYS A 142 19.90 -1.29 6.80
CA LYS A 142 20.29 -2.56 7.42
C LYS A 142 20.40 -3.70 6.41
N CYS A 143 19.52 -3.73 5.42
CA CYS A 143 19.56 -4.71 4.35
C CYS A 143 20.87 -4.60 3.55
N ILE A 144 21.27 -3.38 3.23
CA ILE A 144 22.55 -3.10 2.54
C ILE A 144 23.72 -3.56 3.41
N ASP A 145 23.71 -3.21 4.69
CA ASP A 145 24.78 -3.56 5.65
C ASP A 145 24.93 -5.08 5.83
N ARG A 146 23.87 -5.84 5.62
CA ARG A 146 23.85 -7.30 5.76
C ARG A 146 23.90 -8.03 4.42
N ASN A 147 24.28 -7.37 3.34
CA ASN A 147 24.36 -7.94 2.00
C ASN A 147 23.05 -8.58 1.53
N GLY A 148 21.91 -7.98 1.86
CA GLY A 148 20.61 -8.46 1.43
C GLY A 148 19.94 -9.48 2.33
N ASP A 149 20.52 -9.83 3.47
CA ASP A 149 19.87 -10.70 4.45
C ASP A 149 18.65 -10.03 5.05
N TYR A 150 17.69 -10.84 5.52
CA TYR A 150 16.49 -10.32 6.15
C TYR A 150 16.82 -9.42 7.33
N VAL A 151 16.06 -8.34 7.44
CA VAL A 151 16.14 -7.43 8.58
C VAL A 151 14.97 -7.74 9.49
N GLU A 152 15.23 -8.39 10.61
CA GLU A 152 14.21 -8.61 11.63
C GLU A 152 14.30 -7.49 12.65
N LYS A 153 13.20 -6.73 12.76
CA LYS A 153 12.96 -5.71 13.79
C LYS A 153 14.09 -4.71 14.00
#